data_cad157e6f16f5581a31d8a1f5b3b04e5
#
_entry.id   cad157e6f16f5581a31d8a1f5b3b04e5
#
_cell.length_a   1.000
_cell.length_b   1.000
_cell.length_c   1.000
_cell.angle_alpha   90.00
_cell.angle_beta   90.00
_cell.angle_gamma   90.00
#
_symmetry.space_group_name_H-M   'P 1'
#
loop_
_entity.id
_entity.type
_entity.pdbx_description
1 polymer ?
#
loop_
_entity_poly.entity_id
_entity_poly.type
_entity_poly.pdbx_seq_one_letter_code
_entity_poly.pdbx_strand_id
1 'polypeptide(L)'
;MVIKNKLQNQLKEFSRIAIELAKNGSNNMVENILFNNLINNVVTIGGLLNAAFYGLPNSEVVHRLNTAIDEIGKSSYIIQLLLNDAAVKISLAQEFFLQKNELVDSIISLINDITES
;
A
#
# COMPACT_ATOMS: atom_id res chain seq x y z
N MET A 1 20.26 -3.49 -7.39
CA MET A 1 19.86 -3.25 -6.01
C MET A 1 18.76 -4.16 -5.57
N VAL A 2 19.10 -5.07 -4.66
CA VAL A 2 18.19 -6.11 -4.21
C VAL A 2 16.97 -5.53 -3.47
N ILE A 3 17.20 -4.57 -2.57
CA ILE A 3 16.11 -3.95 -1.79
C ILE A 3 15.11 -3.21 -2.69
N LYS A 4 15.61 -2.45 -3.65
CA LYS A 4 14.75 -1.74 -4.61
C LYS A 4 13.87 -2.71 -5.37
N ASN A 5 14.44 -3.78 -5.90
CA ASN A 5 13.71 -4.78 -6.66
C ASN A 5 12.67 -5.49 -5.80
N LYS A 6 13.04 -5.83 -4.57
CA LYS A 6 12.12 -6.45 -3.61
C LYS A 6 10.93 -5.57 -3.32
N LEU A 7 11.17 -4.28 -3.02
CA LEU A 7 10.10 -3.32 -2.74
C LEU A 7 9.20 -3.11 -3.95
N GLN A 8 9.78 -2.98 -5.15
CA GLN A 8 9.00 -2.82 -6.37
C GLN A 8 8.11 -4.02 -6.64
N ASN A 9 8.61 -5.24 -6.41
CA ASN A 9 7.82 -6.46 -6.58
C ASN A 9 6.70 -6.55 -5.55
N GLN A 10 6.98 -6.22 -4.29
CA GLN A 10 5.98 -6.21 -3.23
C GLN A 10 4.91 -5.14 -3.47
N LEU A 11 5.31 -3.95 -3.90
CA LEU A 11 4.38 -2.88 -4.27
C LEU A 11 3.48 -3.31 -5.41
N LYS A 12 4.04 -3.96 -6.42
CA LYS A 12 3.30 -4.45 -7.57
C LYS A 12 2.23 -5.46 -7.15
N GLU A 13 2.60 -6.41 -6.29
CA GLU A 13 1.66 -7.43 -5.80
C GLU A 13 0.59 -6.82 -4.90
N PHE A 14 0.97 -5.94 -3.99
CA PHE A 14 0.04 -5.20 -3.15
C PHE A 14 -0.97 -4.43 -4.01
N SER A 15 -0.49 -3.71 -5.02
CA SER A 15 -1.32 -2.92 -5.93
C SER A 15 -2.26 -3.80 -6.74
N ARG A 16 -1.77 -4.95 -7.22
CA ARG A 16 -2.58 -5.91 -7.98
C ARG A 16 -3.77 -6.40 -7.17
N ILE A 17 -3.54 -6.74 -5.91
CA ILE A 17 -4.61 -7.24 -5.03
C ILE A 17 -5.62 -6.13 -4.74
N ALA A 18 -5.15 -4.90 -4.48
CA ALA A 18 -6.03 -3.76 -4.25
C ALA A 18 -6.92 -3.48 -5.47
N ILE A 19 -6.35 -3.53 -6.67
CA ILE A 19 -7.11 -3.36 -7.91
C ILE A 19 -8.13 -4.48 -8.09
N GLU A 20 -7.75 -5.72 -7.80
CA GLU A 20 -8.66 -6.86 -7.88
C GLU A 20 -9.84 -6.70 -6.92
N LEU A 21 -9.59 -6.22 -5.70
CA LEU A 21 -10.65 -5.94 -4.73
C LEU A 21 -11.63 -4.87 -5.22
N ALA A 22 -11.13 -3.84 -5.91
CA ALA A 22 -11.95 -2.72 -6.38
C ALA A 22 -12.58 -2.95 -7.76
N LYS A 23 -12.16 -3.97 -8.47
CA LYS A 23 -12.40 -4.14 -9.91
C LYS A 23 -13.88 -4.20 -10.30
N ASN A 24 -14.69 -4.85 -9.50
CA ASN A 24 -16.11 -5.03 -9.83
C ASN A 24 -16.99 -3.93 -9.24
N GLY A 25 -16.42 -3.06 -8.40
CA GLY A 25 -17.18 -1.99 -7.76
C GLY A 25 -18.35 -2.52 -6.94
N SER A 26 -19.37 -1.69 -6.77
CA SER A 26 -20.56 -2.00 -6.02
C SER A 26 -21.73 -1.19 -6.56
N ASN A 27 -22.96 -1.65 -6.31
CA ASN A 27 -24.16 -0.85 -6.55
C ASN A 27 -24.41 0.16 -5.43
N ASN A 28 -23.67 0.08 -4.35
CA ASN A 28 -23.78 0.97 -3.19
C ASN A 28 -22.83 2.16 -3.38
N MET A 29 -23.37 3.38 -3.30
CA MET A 29 -22.59 4.60 -3.50
C MET A 29 -21.46 4.73 -2.48
N VAL A 30 -21.71 4.42 -1.21
CA VAL A 30 -20.72 4.55 -0.14
C VAL A 30 -19.57 3.58 -0.38
N GLU A 31 -19.86 2.33 -0.76
CA GLU A 31 -18.84 1.34 -1.08
C GLU A 31 -18.00 1.78 -2.28
N ASN A 32 -18.62 2.36 -3.29
CA ASN A 32 -17.87 2.85 -4.46
C ASN A 32 -16.94 4.01 -4.10
N ILE A 33 -17.34 4.88 -3.17
CA ILE A 33 -16.45 5.93 -2.65
C ILE A 33 -15.24 5.29 -1.96
N LEU A 34 -15.45 4.24 -1.16
CA LEU A 34 -14.37 3.53 -0.49
C LEU A 34 -13.43 2.87 -1.50
N PHE A 35 -13.96 2.22 -2.54
CA PHE A 35 -13.14 1.62 -3.60
C PHE A 35 -12.31 2.68 -4.33
N ASN A 36 -12.89 3.83 -4.64
CA ASN A 36 -12.16 4.93 -5.29
C ASN A 36 -11.04 5.45 -4.40
N ASN A 37 -11.30 5.59 -3.10
CA ASN A 37 -10.28 6.01 -2.14
C ASN A 37 -9.15 4.98 -2.04
N LEU A 38 -9.47 3.69 -2.09
CA LEU A 38 -8.47 2.63 -2.10
C LEU A 38 -7.52 2.78 -3.30
N ILE A 39 -8.07 2.97 -4.50
CA ILE A 39 -7.27 3.14 -5.70
C ILE A 39 -6.39 4.40 -5.60
N ASN A 40 -6.94 5.50 -5.10
CA ASN A 40 -6.17 6.74 -4.91
C ASN A 40 -5.03 6.53 -3.91
N ASN A 41 -5.25 5.80 -2.82
CA ASN A 41 -4.20 5.46 -1.86
C ASN A 41 -3.08 4.65 -2.52
N VAL A 42 -3.44 3.67 -3.35
CA VAL A 42 -2.46 2.82 -4.04
C VAL A 42 -1.59 3.65 -4.98
N VAL A 43 -2.19 4.57 -5.72
CA VAL A 43 -1.44 5.48 -6.61
C VAL A 43 -0.49 6.37 -5.80
N THR A 44 -0.95 6.91 -4.69
CA THR A 44 -0.13 7.73 -3.80
C THR A 44 1.05 6.94 -3.22
N ILE A 45 0.79 5.73 -2.74
CA ILE A 45 1.83 4.83 -2.21
C ILE A 45 2.88 4.56 -3.29
N GLY A 46 2.45 4.24 -4.50
CA GLY A 46 3.34 3.97 -5.61
C GLY A 46 4.24 5.17 -5.93
N GLY A 47 3.67 6.37 -5.96
CA GLY A 47 4.43 7.58 -6.18
C GLY A 47 5.47 7.84 -5.11
N LEU A 48 5.10 7.67 -3.84
CA LEU A 48 6.02 7.87 -2.72
C LEU A 48 7.19 6.88 -2.74
N LEU A 49 6.91 5.60 -2.95
CA LEU A 49 7.95 4.57 -2.96
C LEU A 49 8.86 4.69 -4.17
N ASN A 50 8.32 4.99 -5.35
CA ASN A 50 9.14 5.19 -6.53
C ASN A 50 10.05 6.40 -6.38
N ALA A 51 9.55 7.51 -5.85
CA ALA A 51 10.34 8.72 -5.65
C ALA A 51 11.51 8.50 -4.68
N ALA A 52 11.35 7.58 -3.71
CA ALA A 52 12.41 7.29 -2.74
C ALA A 52 13.68 6.74 -3.36
N PHE A 53 13.64 6.25 -4.61
CA PHE A 53 14.81 5.66 -5.28
C PHE A 53 15.48 6.60 -6.31
N TYR A 54 15.12 7.88 -6.33
CA TYR A 54 15.63 8.81 -7.36
C TYR A 54 16.61 9.85 -6.82
N GLY A 55 17.50 9.45 -5.91
CA GLY A 55 18.63 10.29 -5.51
C GLY A 55 18.30 11.42 -4.55
N LEU A 56 17.22 11.30 -3.79
CA LEU A 56 16.85 12.28 -2.78
C LEU A 56 17.77 12.18 -1.56
N PRO A 57 17.93 13.29 -0.79
CA PRO A 57 18.61 13.21 0.50
C PRO A 57 17.93 12.22 1.44
N ASN A 58 18.71 11.57 2.31
CA ASN A 58 18.21 10.52 3.20
C ASN A 58 17.02 10.98 4.06
N SER A 59 17.04 12.20 4.57
CA SER A 59 15.92 12.73 5.36
C SER A 59 14.63 12.79 4.55
N GLU A 60 14.72 13.14 3.28
CA GLU A 60 13.57 13.19 2.38
C GLU A 60 13.07 11.78 2.05
N VAL A 61 13.99 10.83 1.84
CA VAL A 61 13.64 9.43 1.61
C VAL A 61 12.87 8.88 2.81
N VAL A 62 13.38 9.07 4.02
CA VAL A 62 12.73 8.60 5.26
C VAL A 62 11.35 9.23 5.41
N HIS A 63 11.21 10.53 5.11
CA HIS A 63 9.91 11.19 5.18
C HIS A 63 8.90 10.55 4.23
N ARG A 64 9.29 10.29 2.98
CA ARG A 64 8.41 9.67 1.98
C ARG A 64 8.04 8.24 2.37
N LEU A 65 8.98 7.49 2.92
CA LEU A 65 8.72 6.11 3.37
C LEU A 65 7.74 6.08 4.53
N ASN A 66 7.88 6.99 5.50
CA ASN A 66 6.93 7.11 6.62
C ASN A 66 5.54 7.53 6.13
N THR A 67 5.46 8.46 5.17
CA THR A 67 4.20 8.86 4.58
C THR A 67 3.53 7.68 3.85
N ALA A 68 4.33 6.85 3.17
CA ALA A 68 3.81 5.65 2.50
C ALA A 68 3.21 4.67 3.52
N ILE A 69 3.84 4.48 4.68
CA ILE A 69 3.29 3.63 5.74
C ILE A 69 1.93 4.15 6.20
N ASP A 70 1.79 5.46 6.38
CA ASP A 70 0.52 6.07 6.78
C ASP A 70 -0.57 5.83 5.71
N GLU A 71 -0.23 5.99 4.44
CA GLU A 71 -1.17 5.75 3.34
C GLU A 71 -1.55 4.27 3.24
N ILE A 72 -0.62 3.36 3.48
CA ILE A 72 -0.89 1.92 3.53
C ILE A 72 -1.87 1.63 4.67
N GLY A 73 -1.69 2.26 5.83
CA GLY A 73 -2.61 2.13 6.96
C GLY A 73 -4.03 2.58 6.62
N LYS A 74 -4.18 3.67 5.88
CA LYS A 74 -5.49 4.15 5.41
C LYS A 74 -6.14 3.14 4.48
N SER A 75 -5.40 2.58 3.53
CA SER A 75 -5.91 1.56 2.61
C SER A 75 -6.36 0.31 3.36
N SER A 76 -5.61 -0.09 4.38
CA SER A 76 -5.94 -1.24 5.22
C SER A 76 -7.26 -1.01 5.97
N TYR A 77 -7.48 0.19 6.49
CA TYR A 77 -8.72 0.55 7.17
C TYR A 77 -9.91 0.50 6.20
N ILE A 78 -9.74 1.00 4.98
CA ILE A 78 -10.77 0.94 3.95
C ILE A 78 -11.19 -0.52 3.69
N ILE A 79 -10.22 -1.43 3.58
CA ILE A 79 -10.52 -2.85 3.36
C ILE A 79 -11.28 -3.44 4.56
N GLN A 80 -10.93 -3.05 5.79
CA GLN A 80 -11.67 -3.48 6.98
C GLN A 80 -13.13 -3.03 6.93
N LEU A 81 -13.40 -1.79 6.53
CA LEU A 81 -14.76 -1.29 6.38
C LEU A 81 -15.54 -2.07 5.33
N LEU A 82 -14.93 -2.30 4.17
CA LEU A 82 -15.56 -3.06 3.09
C LEU A 82 -15.81 -4.51 3.50
N LEU A 83 -14.90 -5.11 4.26
CA LEU A 83 -15.05 -6.47 4.75
C LEU A 83 -16.20 -6.57 5.75
N ASN A 84 -16.36 -5.58 6.62
CA ASN A 84 -17.47 -5.54 7.57
C ASN A 84 -18.83 -5.47 6.87
N ASP A 85 -18.90 -4.81 5.72
CA ASP A 85 -20.11 -4.73 4.90
C ASP A 85 -20.27 -5.92 3.94
N ALA A 86 -19.39 -6.90 4.02
CA ALA A 86 -19.34 -8.05 3.10
C ALA A 86 -19.22 -7.62 1.63
N ALA A 87 -18.58 -6.48 1.37
CA ALA A 87 -18.43 -5.92 0.02
C ALA A 87 -17.25 -6.50 -0.74
N VAL A 88 -16.37 -7.24 -0.06
CA VAL A 88 -15.19 -7.88 -0.65
C VAL A 88 -15.09 -9.33 -0.20
N LYS A 89 -14.42 -10.15 -0.99
CA LYS A 89 -14.20 -11.57 -0.65
C LYS A 89 -13.19 -11.66 0.50
N ILE A 90 -13.52 -12.49 1.50
CA ILE A 90 -12.66 -12.69 2.68
C ILE A 90 -11.28 -13.18 2.27
N SER A 91 -11.20 -14.14 1.35
CA SER A 91 -9.91 -14.70 0.90
C SER A 91 -9.02 -13.66 0.26
N LEU A 92 -9.60 -12.76 -0.54
CA LEU A 92 -8.86 -11.70 -1.21
C LEU A 92 -8.42 -10.62 -0.23
N ALA A 93 -9.28 -10.30 0.75
CA ALA A 93 -8.92 -9.37 1.83
C ALA A 93 -7.77 -9.93 2.67
N GLN A 94 -7.75 -11.23 2.95
CA GLN A 94 -6.65 -11.88 3.67
C GLN A 94 -5.34 -11.79 2.90
N GLU A 95 -5.36 -11.99 1.58
CA GLU A 95 -4.19 -11.78 0.73
C GLU A 95 -3.70 -10.33 0.79
N PHE A 96 -4.63 -9.38 0.77
CA PHE A 96 -4.29 -7.96 0.89
C PHE A 96 -3.54 -7.68 2.19
N PHE A 97 -4.05 -8.15 3.32
CA PHE A 97 -3.42 -7.92 4.63
C PHE A 97 -2.05 -8.59 4.72
N LEU A 98 -1.88 -9.77 4.13
CA LEU A 98 -0.60 -10.45 4.09
C LEU A 98 0.43 -9.63 3.29
N GLN A 99 0.07 -9.20 2.10
CA GLN A 99 0.96 -8.39 1.24
C GLN A 99 1.24 -7.02 1.87
N LYS A 100 0.25 -6.44 2.52
CA LYS A 100 0.41 -5.18 3.26
C LYS A 100 1.47 -5.34 4.36
N ASN A 101 1.41 -6.40 5.13
CA ASN A 101 2.38 -6.65 6.21
C ASN A 101 3.79 -6.83 5.66
N GLU A 102 3.96 -7.59 4.58
CA GLU A 102 5.25 -7.78 3.94
C GLU A 102 5.82 -6.47 3.41
N LEU A 103 5.00 -5.65 2.78
CA LEU A 103 5.42 -4.36 2.24
C LEU A 103 5.86 -3.41 3.37
N VAL A 104 5.06 -3.30 4.42
CA VAL A 104 5.38 -2.43 5.57
C VAL A 104 6.67 -2.88 6.24
N ASP A 105 6.86 -4.18 6.45
CA ASP A 105 8.09 -4.71 7.06
C ASP A 105 9.32 -4.34 6.24
N SER A 106 9.24 -4.43 4.92
CA SER A 106 10.35 -4.06 4.03
C SER A 106 10.63 -2.55 4.07
N ILE A 107 9.57 -1.73 4.13
CA ILE A 107 9.73 -0.27 4.25
C ILE A 107 10.40 0.09 5.57
N ILE A 108 9.98 -0.52 6.69
CA ILE A 108 10.57 -0.29 8.01
C ILE A 108 12.04 -0.70 8.02
N SER A 109 12.37 -1.86 7.43
CA SER A 109 13.77 -2.30 7.31
C SER A 109 14.61 -1.29 6.55
N LEU A 110 14.09 -0.74 5.46
CA LEU A 110 14.81 0.27 4.68
C LEU A 110 15.00 1.57 5.48
N ILE A 111 13.99 2.01 6.21
CA ILE A 111 14.09 3.18 7.08
C ILE A 111 15.20 2.97 8.11
N ASN A 112 15.23 1.80 8.76
CA ASN A 112 16.25 1.47 9.75
C ASN A 112 17.64 1.47 9.14
N ASP A 113 17.81 0.88 7.96
CA ASP A 113 19.09 0.87 7.27
C ASP A 113 19.59 2.30 6.96
N ILE A 114 18.70 3.17 6.54
CA ILE A 114 19.05 4.56 6.23
C ILE A 114 19.40 5.33 7.50
N THR A 115 18.65 5.15 8.57
CA THR A 115 18.83 5.91 9.82
C THR A 115 20.02 5.43 10.63
N GLU A 116 20.43 4.17 10.46
CA GLU A 116 21.60 3.59 11.16
C GLU A 116 22.92 3.81 10.44
N SER A 117 22.89 4.28 9.21
CA SER A 117 24.13 4.48 8.42
C SER A 117 24.74 5.92 8.57
#